data_953663a0fbd933af79a6c831d55bee13
#
_entry.id   953663a0fbd933af79a6c831d55bee13
#
_cell.length_a   1.000
_cell.length_b   1.000
_cell.length_c   1.000
_cell.angle_alpha   90.00
_cell.angle_beta   90.00
_cell.angle_gamma   90.00
#
_symmetry.space_group_name_H-M   'P 1'
#
loop_
_entity.id
_entity.type
_entity.pdbx_description
1 polymer ?
#
loop_
_entity_poly.entity_id
_entity_poly.type
_entity_poly.pdbx_seq_one_letter_code
_entity_poly.pdbx_strand_id
1 'polypeptide(L)'
;MDPSGKLIYTRNNEVLSTNLQTVSDDTFIEGSRIPLSVKELGSTEIFPTSLNHSPNGRFVTVVGDGEYIIYTALAWRNKAFGTGNSFAWASDSSTYAVLEGKLQVRVFKNFKERSCPTMKGLGSWIIDGLHGGTLLGGRGSTFVVFWDWETGEIVRRIDVEAKNVRQN
;
A
#
# COMPACT_ATOMS: atom_id res chain seq x y z
N MET A 1 -8.15 -0.31 5.79
CA MET A 1 -9.26 0.59 6.20
C MET A 1 -8.77 2.03 6.09
N ASP A 2 -9.58 2.93 5.57
CA ASP A 2 -9.24 4.35 5.50
C ASP A 2 -9.59 5.09 6.81
N PRO A 3 -9.18 6.37 6.97
CA PRO A 3 -9.48 7.15 8.18
C PRO A 3 -10.97 7.36 8.44
N SER A 4 -11.84 7.19 7.43
CA SER A 4 -13.30 7.34 7.55
C SER A 4 -14.01 6.03 7.90
N GLY A 5 -13.29 4.98 8.29
CA GLY A 5 -13.86 3.67 8.64
C GLY A 5 -14.30 2.83 7.44
N LYS A 6 -13.97 3.26 6.22
CA LYS A 6 -14.27 2.50 5.00
C LYS A 6 -13.30 1.34 4.87
N LEU A 7 -13.83 0.13 4.82
CA LEU A 7 -13.10 -1.09 4.55
C LEU A 7 -13.26 -1.47 3.08
N ILE A 8 -12.17 -1.87 2.44
CA ILE A 8 -12.19 -2.49 1.11
C ILE A 8 -11.63 -3.89 1.18
N TYR A 9 -12.18 -4.77 0.38
CA TYR A 9 -11.72 -6.15 0.25
C TYR A 9 -12.05 -6.68 -1.15
N THR A 10 -11.45 -7.80 -1.51
CA THR A 10 -11.69 -8.43 -2.81
C THR A 10 -12.34 -9.79 -2.64
N ARG A 11 -13.15 -10.13 -3.64
CA ARG A 11 -13.62 -11.48 -3.91
C ARG A 11 -13.25 -11.80 -5.35
N ASN A 12 -12.21 -12.59 -5.52
CA ASN A 12 -11.52 -12.74 -6.80
C ASN A 12 -11.05 -11.35 -7.32
N ASN A 13 -11.49 -10.96 -8.50
CA ASN A 13 -11.19 -9.66 -9.12
C ASN A 13 -12.22 -8.57 -8.82
N GLU A 14 -13.31 -8.90 -8.14
CA GLU A 14 -14.31 -7.92 -7.69
C GLU A 14 -13.81 -7.20 -6.44
N VAL A 15 -13.93 -5.88 -6.43
CA VAL A 15 -13.57 -5.04 -5.31
C VAL A 15 -14.82 -4.52 -4.64
N LEU A 16 -14.92 -4.82 -3.38
CA LEU A 16 -16.08 -4.56 -2.53
C LEU A 16 -15.69 -3.57 -1.42
N SER A 17 -16.62 -2.76 -1.00
CA SER A 17 -16.44 -1.85 0.12
C SER A 17 -17.61 -1.91 1.10
N THR A 18 -17.30 -1.64 2.35
CA THR A 18 -18.27 -1.41 3.42
C THR A 18 -17.77 -0.30 4.33
N ASN A 19 -18.67 0.37 5.03
CA ASN A 19 -18.31 1.39 5.99
C ASN A 19 -18.75 0.93 7.38
N LEU A 20 -17.78 0.76 8.27
CA LEU A 20 -18.01 0.33 9.65
C LEU A 20 -18.71 1.40 10.49
N GLN A 21 -18.54 2.68 10.17
CA GLN A 21 -19.19 3.79 10.89
C GLN A 21 -20.71 3.90 10.63
N THR A 22 -21.22 3.19 9.62
CA THR A 22 -22.67 3.16 9.35
C THR A 22 -23.44 2.15 10.22
N VAL A 23 -22.73 1.36 11.01
CA VAL A 23 -23.34 0.37 11.91
C VAL A 23 -23.58 1.05 13.24
N SER A 24 -24.83 1.10 13.68
CA SER A 24 -25.21 1.67 14.98
C SER A 24 -24.87 0.71 16.12
N ASP A 25 -24.40 1.25 17.23
CA ASP A 25 -24.00 0.47 18.42
C ASP A 25 -25.17 -0.38 18.99
N ASP A 26 -26.41 0.08 18.81
CA ASP A 26 -27.62 -0.60 19.28
C ASP A 26 -27.91 -1.94 18.56
N THR A 27 -27.23 -2.21 17.44
CA THR A 27 -27.41 -3.44 16.65
C THR A 27 -26.41 -4.53 16.98
N PHE A 28 -25.47 -4.28 17.90
CA PHE A 28 -24.45 -5.26 18.27
C PHE A 28 -24.97 -6.23 19.35
N ILE A 29 -25.02 -7.49 18.98
CA ILE A 29 -25.17 -8.60 19.93
C ILE A 29 -23.81 -9.33 19.91
N GLU A 30 -23.18 -9.49 21.06
CA GLU A 30 -21.90 -10.19 21.17
C GLU A 30 -21.98 -11.58 20.55
N GLY A 31 -21.02 -11.92 19.69
CA GLY A 31 -20.97 -13.19 18.96
C GLY A 31 -21.85 -13.27 17.70
N SER A 32 -22.67 -12.26 17.38
CA SER A 32 -23.45 -12.21 16.15
C SER A 32 -22.68 -11.54 15.00
N ARG A 33 -23.11 -11.83 13.75
CA ARG A 33 -22.55 -11.16 12.57
C ARG A 33 -23.00 -9.71 12.54
N ILE A 34 -22.03 -8.80 12.30
CA ILE A 34 -22.31 -7.38 12.07
C ILE A 34 -23.06 -7.22 10.74
N PRO A 35 -24.23 -6.55 10.71
CA PRO A 35 -24.98 -6.29 9.48
C PRO A 35 -24.27 -5.21 8.65
N LEU A 36 -23.35 -5.61 7.77
CA LEU A 36 -22.61 -4.69 6.91
C LEU A 36 -23.31 -4.49 5.57
N SER A 37 -23.56 -3.25 5.20
CA SER A 37 -23.92 -2.89 3.83
C SER A 37 -22.69 -2.99 2.92
N VAL A 38 -22.71 -3.92 1.98
CA VAL A 38 -21.64 -4.14 1.02
C VAL A 38 -21.98 -3.42 -0.28
N LYS A 39 -21.04 -2.61 -0.76
CA LYS A 39 -21.12 -1.93 -2.05
C LYS A 39 -20.03 -2.46 -2.97
N GLU A 40 -20.40 -2.83 -4.17
CA GLU A 40 -19.44 -3.11 -5.23
C GLU A 40 -18.85 -1.79 -5.74
N LEU A 41 -17.51 -1.71 -5.79
CA LEU A 41 -16.78 -0.57 -6.35
C LEU A 41 -16.46 -0.78 -7.83
N GLY A 42 -16.19 -2.02 -8.22
CA GLY A 42 -15.82 -2.44 -9.55
C GLY A 42 -14.92 -3.67 -9.56
N SER A 43 -14.28 -3.92 -10.67
CA SER A 43 -13.33 -5.01 -10.83
C SER A 43 -11.92 -4.47 -11.08
N THR A 44 -10.93 -5.34 -10.90
CA THR A 44 -9.54 -5.08 -11.25
C THR A 44 -9.06 -6.06 -12.31
N GLU A 45 -8.14 -5.62 -13.18
CA GLU A 45 -7.59 -6.41 -14.28
C GLU A 45 -6.55 -7.44 -13.82
N ILE A 46 -5.91 -7.19 -12.66
CA ILE A 46 -4.92 -8.08 -12.05
C ILE A 46 -5.53 -8.87 -10.90
N PHE A 47 -5.00 -10.06 -10.60
CA PHE A 47 -5.44 -10.83 -9.43
C PHE A 47 -4.87 -10.22 -8.15
N PRO A 48 -5.71 -9.68 -7.24
CA PRO A 48 -5.24 -8.92 -6.11
C PRO A 48 -4.54 -9.79 -5.06
N THR A 49 -3.29 -9.50 -4.74
CA THR A 49 -2.56 -10.06 -3.60
C THR A 49 -2.50 -9.08 -2.43
N SER A 50 -2.61 -7.78 -2.71
CA SER A 50 -2.62 -6.73 -1.69
C SER A 50 -3.50 -5.55 -2.12
N LEU A 51 -4.18 -4.96 -1.15
CA LEU A 51 -5.00 -3.75 -1.27
C LEU A 51 -4.57 -2.74 -0.23
N ASN A 52 -4.29 -1.52 -0.66
CA ASN A 52 -3.90 -0.44 0.24
C ASN A 52 -4.62 0.86 -0.11
N HIS A 53 -5.18 1.55 0.89
CA HIS A 53 -5.60 2.94 0.76
C HIS A 53 -4.38 3.87 0.80
N SER A 54 -4.42 4.97 0.05
CA SER A 54 -3.56 6.11 0.35
C SER A 54 -3.93 6.68 1.73
N PRO A 55 -3.00 7.30 2.48
CA PRO A 55 -3.29 7.84 3.82
C PRO A 55 -4.47 8.82 3.88
N ASN A 56 -4.71 9.58 2.80
CA ASN A 56 -5.86 10.49 2.70
C ASN A 56 -7.15 9.82 2.19
N GLY A 57 -7.17 8.51 1.96
CA GLY A 57 -8.33 7.75 1.49
C GLY A 57 -8.77 8.03 0.05
N ARG A 58 -8.04 8.85 -0.73
CA ARG A 58 -8.44 9.25 -2.09
C ARG A 58 -8.17 8.18 -3.15
N PHE A 59 -7.17 7.34 -2.90
CA PHE A 59 -6.73 6.30 -3.83
C PHE A 59 -6.71 4.94 -3.16
N VAL A 60 -6.89 3.93 -3.98
CA VAL A 60 -6.73 2.52 -3.62
C VAL A 60 -5.72 1.92 -4.57
N THR A 61 -4.69 1.30 -4.03
CA THR A 61 -3.72 0.55 -4.82
C THR A 61 -4.01 -0.93 -4.73
N VAL A 62 -4.10 -1.56 -5.88
CA VAL A 62 -4.15 -3.02 -6.04
C VAL A 62 -2.78 -3.48 -6.51
N VAL A 63 -2.22 -4.49 -5.86
CA VAL A 63 -0.96 -5.14 -6.28
C VAL A 63 -1.24 -6.61 -6.48
N GLY A 64 -0.76 -7.16 -7.57
CA GLY A 64 -0.91 -8.57 -7.92
C GLY A 64 -0.27 -8.88 -9.26
N ASP A 65 0.02 -10.14 -9.53
CA ASP A 65 0.59 -10.61 -10.80
C ASP A 65 1.89 -9.91 -11.23
N GLY A 66 2.66 -9.34 -10.28
CA GLY A 66 3.86 -8.56 -10.56
C GLY A 66 3.59 -7.14 -11.06
N GLU A 67 2.36 -6.68 -10.95
CA GLU A 67 1.90 -5.35 -11.38
C GLU A 67 1.20 -4.62 -10.24
N TYR A 68 1.04 -3.31 -10.40
CA TYR A 68 0.20 -2.49 -9.53
C TYR A 68 -0.72 -1.58 -10.36
N ILE A 69 -1.91 -1.34 -9.83
CA ILE A 69 -2.86 -0.37 -10.40
C ILE A 69 -3.36 0.52 -9.26
N ILE A 70 -3.35 1.83 -9.50
CA ILE A 70 -3.90 2.83 -8.58
C ILE A 70 -5.25 3.29 -9.11
N TYR A 71 -6.30 3.12 -8.30
CA TYR A 71 -7.66 3.57 -8.61
C TYR A 71 -8.05 4.77 -7.74
N THR A 72 -8.92 5.61 -8.26
CA THR A 72 -9.62 6.59 -7.42
C THR A 72 -10.63 5.87 -6.53
N ALA A 73 -10.60 6.13 -5.22
CA ALA A 73 -11.42 5.40 -4.25
C ALA A 73 -12.93 5.63 -4.40
N LEU A 74 -13.34 6.76 -4.99
CA LEU A 74 -14.75 7.13 -5.14
C LEU A 74 -15.37 6.54 -6.42
N ALA A 75 -14.70 6.69 -7.56
CA ALA A 75 -15.25 6.37 -8.88
C ALA A 75 -14.62 5.13 -9.52
N TRP A 76 -13.68 4.48 -8.83
CA TRP A 76 -12.95 3.30 -9.29
C TRP A 76 -12.34 3.47 -10.70
N ARG A 77 -11.76 4.64 -10.95
CA ARG A 77 -11.09 4.95 -12.23
C ARG A 77 -9.60 4.72 -12.10
N ASN A 78 -9.03 4.06 -13.09
CA ASN A 78 -7.58 3.89 -13.20
C ASN A 78 -6.90 5.28 -13.25
N LYS A 79 -5.91 5.48 -12.37
CA LYS A 79 -5.12 6.70 -12.27
C LYS A 79 -3.68 6.51 -12.71
N ALA A 80 -3.09 5.38 -12.37
CA ALA A 80 -1.74 4.99 -12.74
C ALA A 80 -1.60 3.47 -12.61
N PHE A 81 -0.68 2.89 -13.35
CA PHE A 81 -0.35 1.47 -13.30
C PHE A 81 1.11 1.24 -13.68
N GLY A 82 1.62 0.06 -13.42
CA GLY A 82 2.98 -0.34 -13.79
C GLY A 82 3.37 -1.68 -13.18
N THR A 83 4.62 -2.06 -13.42
CA THR A 83 5.21 -3.27 -12.85
C THR A 83 5.63 -3.06 -11.40
N GLY A 84 5.41 -4.05 -10.53
CA GLY A 84 5.83 -4.01 -9.14
C GLY A 84 5.25 -5.13 -8.30
N ASN A 85 6.07 -5.64 -7.39
CA ASN A 85 5.72 -6.73 -6.48
C ASN A 85 5.31 -6.24 -5.10
N SER A 86 5.68 -5.02 -4.73
CA SER A 86 5.31 -4.38 -3.47
C SER A 86 5.15 -2.88 -3.67
N PHE A 87 4.27 -2.29 -2.89
CA PHE A 87 3.88 -0.88 -3.01
C PHE A 87 3.76 -0.24 -1.64
N ALA A 88 4.20 1.01 -1.51
CA ALA A 88 4.08 1.77 -0.27
C ALA A 88 3.74 3.24 -0.53
N TRP A 89 2.74 3.77 0.19
CA TRP A 89 2.43 5.20 0.20
C TRP A 89 3.25 5.93 1.27
N ALA A 90 3.76 7.11 0.94
CA ALA A 90 4.23 8.07 1.94
C ALA A 90 3.05 8.70 2.68
N SER A 91 3.30 9.23 3.87
CA SER A 91 2.27 9.89 4.69
C SER A 91 1.61 11.10 4.01
N ASP A 92 2.27 11.72 3.05
CA ASP A 92 1.78 12.87 2.27
C ASP A 92 0.71 12.50 1.24
N SER A 93 0.50 11.20 0.97
CA SER A 93 -0.43 10.66 -0.03
C SER A 93 -0.18 11.12 -1.48
N SER A 94 0.91 11.83 -1.73
CA SER A 94 1.33 12.27 -3.06
C SER A 94 2.55 11.53 -3.56
N THR A 95 3.30 10.94 -2.64
CA THR A 95 4.52 10.18 -2.88
C THR A 95 4.27 8.70 -2.63
N TYR A 96 4.81 7.85 -3.48
CA TYR A 96 4.75 6.40 -3.30
C TYR A 96 6.00 5.73 -3.87
N ALA A 97 6.28 4.53 -3.41
CA ALA A 97 7.35 3.69 -3.90
C ALA A 97 6.83 2.35 -4.38
N VAL A 98 7.50 1.80 -5.37
CA VAL A 98 7.23 0.49 -5.97
C VAL A 98 8.52 -0.32 -5.96
N LEU A 99 8.41 -1.57 -5.52
CA LEU A 99 9.49 -2.54 -5.60
C LEU A 99 9.32 -3.36 -6.89
N GLU A 100 10.26 -3.22 -7.80
CA GLU A 100 10.31 -3.99 -9.02
C GLU A 100 11.32 -5.14 -8.86
N GLY A 101 10.83 -6.36 -8.98
CA GLY A 101 11.61 -7.54 -8.59
C GLY A 101 11.92 -7.55 -7.08
N LYS A 102 13.21 -7.66 -6.73
CA LYS A 102 13.69 -7.65 -5.33
C LYS A 102 14.82 -6.65 -5.08
N LEU A 103 15.23 -5.93 -6.10
CA LEU A 103 16.45 -5.12 -6.10
C LEU A 103 16.23 -3.66 -6.49
N GLN A 104 15.12 -3.33 -7.14
CA GLN A 104 14.89 -2.00 -7.64
C GLN A 104 13.68 -1.36 -6.96
N VAL A 105 13.92 -0.24 -6.28
CA VAL A 105 12.87 0.60 -5.70
C VAL A 105 12.77 1.88 -6.52
N ARG A 106 11.58 2.11 -7.06
CA ARG A 106 11.25 3.32 -7.83
C ARG A 106 10.35 4.21 -7.00
N VAL A 107 10.62 5.49 -6.98
CA VAL A 107 9.85 6.49 -6.22
C VAL A 107 9.11 7.40 -7.19
N PHE A 108 7.86 7.67 -6.87
CA PHE A 108 6.96 8.52 -7.67
C PHE A 108 6.43 9.65 -6.79
N LYS A 109 6.28 10.83 -7.37
CA LYS A 109 5.59 11.97 -6.75
C LYS A 109 4.54 12.52 -7.72
N ASN A 110 3.31 12.66 -7.26
CA ASN A 110 2.19 13.08 -8.09
C ASN A 110 2.04 12.22 -9.37
N PHE A 111 2.22 10.91 -9.26
CA PHE A 111 2.15 9.91 -10.34
C PHE A 111 3.22 10.05 -11.44
N LYS A 112 4.26 10.83 -11.19
CA LYS A 112 5.45 10.95 -12.04
C LYS A 112 6.65 10.35 -11.34
N GLU A 113 7.38 9.51 -12.06
CA GLU A 113 8.61 8.95 -11.53
C GLU A 113 9.62 10.07 -11.22
N ARG A 114 10.20 10.01 -10.05
CA ARG A 114 11.30 10.89 -9.69
C ARG A 114 12.59 10.29 -10.22
N SER A 115 13.42 11.13 -10.86
CA SER A 115 14.85 10.81 -11.07
C SER A 115 15.54 10.85 -9.70
N CYS A 116 15.23 9.90 -8.83
CA CYS A 116 15.97 9.75 -7.60
C CYS A 116 17.29 9.07 -7.93
N PRO A 117 18.42 9.55 -7.40
CA PRO A 117 19.58 8.71 -7.31
C PRO A 117 19.13 7.43 -6.60
N THR A 118 19.49 6.30 -7.20
CA THR A 118 19.22 4.94 -6.69
C THR A 118 19.24 4.95 -5.18
N MET A 119 18.18 4.43 -4.53
CA MET A 119 18.16 4.30 -3.07
C MET A 119 19.51 3.81 -2.62
N LYS A 120 20.26 4.66 -1.91
CA LYS A 120 21.65 4.40 -1.57
C LYS A 120 21.73 3.12 -0.75
N GLY A 121 22.65 2.25 -1.09
CA GLY A 121 22.87 0.98 -0.40
C GLY A 121 22.09 -0.22 -0.92
N LEU A 122 21.14 -0.05 -1.86
CA LEU A 122 20.35 -1.17 -2.40
C LEU A 122 21.14 -2.16 -3.26
N GLY A 123 22.30 -1.79 -3.79
CA GLY A 123 23.01 -2.55 -4.82
C GLY A 123 23.35 -4.02 -4.50
N SER A 124 23.17 -4.47 -3.25
CA SER A 124 23.38 -5.87 -2.84
C SER A 124 22.29 -6.42 -1.91
N TRP A 125 21.27 -5.64 -1.58
CA TRP A 125 20.25 -6.05 -0.61
C TRP A 125 18.98 -6.53 -1.30
N ILE A 126 18.58 -7.73 -0.96
CA ILE A 126 17.32 -8.31 -1.41
C ILE A 126 16.20 -7.77 -0.51
N ILE A 127 15.27 -7.02 -1.11
CA ILE A 127 14.09 -6.50 -0.45
C ILE A 127 12.90 -7.41 -0.77
N ASP A 128 12.20 -7.86 0.26
CA ASP A 128 11.02 -8.72 0.15
C ASP A 128 9.70 -7.93 0.20
N GLY A 129 9.72 -6.70 0.73
CA GLY A 129 8.55 -5.86 0.80
C GLY A 129 8.86 -4.43 1.21
N LEU A 130 7.96 -3.51 0.81
CA LEU A 130 7.99 -2.10 1.16
C LEU A 130 6.94 -1.77 2.22
N HIS A 131 7.24 -0.76 3.02
CA HIS A 131 6.35 -0.20 4.03
C HIS A 131 6.39 1.32 3.95
N GLY A 132 5.23 1.92 3.93
CA GLY A 132 5.08 3.37 3.85
C GLY A 132 4.94 4.02 5.22
N GLY A 133 4.91 5.33 5.21
CA GLY A 133 4.77 6.18 6.39
C GLY A 133 5.60 7.44 6.24
N THR A 134 6.11 7.96 7.35
CA THR A 134 7.02 9.13 7.37
C THR A 134 8.34 8.85 6.66
N LEU A 135 8.82 7.61 6.76
CA LEU A 135 9.98 7.10 6.03
C LEU A 135 9.56 5.98 5.09
N LEU A 136 10.35 5.71 4.07
CA LEU A 136 10.20 4.50 3.28
C LEU A 136 10.92 3.36 3.98
N GLY A 137 10.19 2.32 4.35
CA GLY A 137 10.73 1.10 4.93
C GLY A 137 10.91 0.00 3.88
N GLY A 138 12.05 -0.67 3.89
CA GLY A 138 12.30 -1.89 3.14
C GLY A 138 12.60 -3.04 4.09
N ARG A 139 11.95 -4.17 3.88
CA ARG A 139 12.18 -5.38 4.66
C ARG A 139 12.92 -6.39 3.80
N GLY A 140 14.06 -6.86 4.29
CA GLY A 140 14.74 -8.06 3.82
C GLY A 140 14.53 -9.24 4.77
N SER A 141 15.17 -10.36 4.50
CA SER A 141 15.07 -11.57 5.33
C SER A 141 15.63 -11.42 6.75
N THR A 142 16.71 -10.64 6.90
CA THR A 142 17.45 -10.48 8.17
C THR A 142 17.61 -9.04 8.61
N PHE A 143 16.96 -8.09 7.93
CA PHE A 143 17.08 -6.67 8.24
C PHE A 143 15.83 -5.90 7.86
N VAL A 144 15.71 -4.72 8.45
CA VAL A 144 14.79 -3.65 8.03
C VAL A 144 15.62 -2.39 7.83
N VAL A 145 15.34 -1.66 6.76
CA VAL A 145 16.01 -0.41 6.43
C VAL A 145 14.99 0.68 6.20
N PHE A 146 15.32 1.88 6.61
CA PHE A 146 14.48 3.07 6.43
C PHE A 146 15.25 4.12 5.65
N TRP A 147 14.59 4.66 4.63
CA TRP A 147 15.10 5.74 3.79
C TRP A 147 14.24 6.99 3.93
N ASP A 148 14.89 8.11 3.77
CA ASP A 148 14.20 9.37 3.57
C ASP A 148 13.58 9.41 2.17
N TRP A 149 12.32 9.82 2.07
CA TRP A 149 11.59 9.87 0.81
C TRP A 149 12.14 10.87 -0.22
N GLU A 150 12.72 11.98 0.27
CA GLU A 150 13.18 13.05 -0.60
C GLU A 150 14.60 12.81 -1.09
N THR A 151 15.50 12.37 -0.20
CA THR A 151 16.91 12.22 -0.50
C THR A 151 17.31 10.83 -0.97
N GLY A 152 16.50 9.81 -0.65
CA GLY A 152 16.85 8.41 -0.86
C GLY A 152 18.00 7.91 0.03
N GLU A 153 18.38 8.69 1.06
CA GLU A 153 19.45 8.31 1.98
C GLU A 153 18.93 7.37 3.07
N ILE A 154 19.82 6.49 3.53
CA ILE A 154 19.52 5.59 4.64
C ILE A 154 19.47 6.41 5.92
N VAL A 155 18.30 6.42 6.57
CA VAL A 155 18.12 7.00 7.90
C VAL A 155 18.51 6.00 8.97
N ARG A 156 18.10 4.74 8.80
CA ARG A 156 18.44 3.67 9.75
C ARG A 156 18.33 2.30 9.10
N ARG A 157 19.23 1.41 9.51
CA ARG A 157 19.12 -0.04 9.28
C ARG A 157 19.11 -0.75 10.61
N ILE A 158 18.28 -1.77 10.73
CA ILE A 158 18.12 -2.61 11.91
C ILE A 158 18.27 -4.06 11.45
N ASP A 159 19.27 -4.75 11.96
CA ASP A 159 19.51 -6.16 11.63
C ASP A 159 18.62 -7.02 12.54
N VAL A 160 17.43 -7.33 12.04
CA VAL A 160 16.41 -8.12 12.72
C VAL A 160 15.57 -8.86 11.68
N GLU A 161 15.21 -10.09 11.98
CA GLU A 161 14.21 -10.81 11.19
C GLU A 161 12.82 -10.29 11.55
N ALA A 162 12.21 -9.51 10.65
CA ALA A 162 10.89 -8.93 10.84
C ALA A 162 9.86 -9.58 9.92
N LYS A 163 8.75 -10.04 10.47
CA LYS A 163 7.61 -10.57 9.69
C LYS A 163 6.81 -9.44 9.06
N ASN A 164 6.55 -8.38 9.83
CA ASN A 164 5.85 -7.18 9.37
C ASN A 164 6.47 -5.93 9.98
N VAL A 165 6.44 -4.83 9.23
CA VAL A 165 6.87 -3.52 9.70
C VAL A 165 5.67 -2.57 9.64
N ARG A 166 5.37 -1.90 10.74
CA ARG A 166 4.39 -0.82 10.81
C ARG A 166 5.07 0.42 11.38
N GLN A 167 4.78 1.57 10.79
CA GLN A 167 5.17 2.87 11.32
C GLN A 167 3.92 3.49 11.95
N ASN A 168 4.04 3.90 13.22
CA ASN A 168 2.98 4.62 13.93
C ASN A 168 3.19 6.12 13.76
#